data_91fff60a85084dc23b9d27bb526a4ca5
#
_entry.id   91fff60a85084dc23b9d27bb526a4ca5
#
_cell.length_a   1.000
_cell.length_b   1.000
_cell.length_c   1.000
_cell.angle_alpha   90.00
_cell.angle_beta   90.00
_cell.angle_gamma   90.00
#
_symmetry.space_group_name_H-M   'P 1'
#
loop_
_entity.id
_entity.type
_entity.pdbx_description
1 polymer ?
#
loop_
_entity_poly.entity_id
_entity_poly.type
_entity_poly.pdbx_seq_one_letter_code
_entity_poly.pdbx_strand_id
1 'polypeptide(L)'
;MRLNFLTLRSFRNYAQAELEFAPGVNLIIGDNAQGKTNLLEAIAYLGSGKSFRAQKTMELIRFGADFGEISGSVFSQEREQSLRFVLFPGSRPRQIFRNGAKKKALSDIAGVLPTVLFCPEDLMILKMGASQRRRFGDSGLCQLRPNYDAALTEYHRILDQKSRILKDHFENPGILEILPEFNTRLCQVGALLISYRARYYDALGKAAAVYHNQFSGGAEEFRLQYKTVSTVEDPFAPVSKLTENLLEHQSRHHRAELETGQCLTGPHKDDFSVTLSGIDLKAYGSQGQTRTAAISLKLAQRELMGREWGEEPVLLLDDVLSELDPGRQDFVLNQISSGQVFITCCEEGRFTKLGKTISIKNGSVI
;
A
#
# COMPACT_ATOMS: atom_id res chain seq x y z
N MET A 1 -6.79 -3.36 -17.25
CA MET A 1 -5.39 -2.94 -17.53
C MET A 1 -4.43 -4.12 -17.48
N ARG A 2 -3.25 -4.01 -18.12
CA ARG A 2 -2.24 -5.08 -18.12
C ARG A 2 -0.84 -4.55 -18.39
N LEU A 3 0.16 -5.15 -17.78
CA LEU A 3 1.56 -4.99 -18.10
C LEU A 3 1.91 -6.00 -19.21
N ASN A 4 2.29 -5.52 -20.39
CA ASN A 4 2.64 -6.39 -21.50
C ASN A 4 4.11 -6.80 -21.46
N PHE A 5 4.98 -5.86 -21.10
CA PHE A 5 6.43 -6.05 -21.11
C PHE A 5 7.09 -5.33 -19.95
N LEU A 6 8.14 -5.94 -19.41
CA LEU A 6 8.96 -5.38 -18.33
C LEU A 6 10.45 -5.56 -18.65
N THR A 7 11.20 -4.49 -18.51
CA THR A 7 12.65 -4.52 -18.57
C THR A 7 13.23 -4.07 -17.24
N LEU A 8 14.18 -4.83 -16.72
CA LEU A 8 14.96 -4.53 -15.51
C LEU A 8 16.43 -4.40 -15.87
N ARG A 9 17.11 -3.39 -15.32
CA ARG A 9 18.56 -3.24 -15.38
C ARG A 9 19.08 -2.87 -14.00
N SER A 10 20.02 -3.65 -13.51
CA SER A 10 20.64 -3.46 -12.19
C SER A 10 19.63 -3.24 -11.07
N PHE A 11 18.58 -4.05 -11.05
CA PHE A 11 17.51 -4.00 -10.04
C PHE A 11 17.59 -5.22 -9.13
N ARG A 12 17.78 -5.00 -7.82
CA ARG A 12 17.93 -6.07 -6.83
C ARG A 12 18.98 -7.10 -7.26
N ASN A 13 18.58 -8.37 -7.43
CA ASN A 13 19.46 -9.44 -7.93
C ASN A 13 19.50 -9.56 -9.46
N TYR A 14 18.64 -8.80 -10.18
CA TYR A 14 18.64 -8.78 -11.65
C TYR A 14 19.74 -7.89 -12.20
N ALA A 15 20.67 -8.44 -12.99
CA ALA A 15 21.62 -7.64 -13.77
C ALA A 15 20.89 -7.00 -14.95
N GLN A 16 20.21 -7.82 -15.72
CA GLN A 16 19.32 -7.46 -16.81
C GLN A 16 18.26 -8.55 -16.95
N ALA A 17 17.01 -8.15 -17.18
CA ALA A 17 15.92 -9.06 -17.53
C ALA A 17 14.94 -8.37 -18.45
N GLU A 18 14.39 -9.13 -19.38
CA GLU A 18 13.32 -8.72 -20.28
C GLU A 18 12.23 -9.79 -20.23
N LEU A 19 11.01 -9.38 -19.94
CA LEU A 19 9.87 -10.28 -19.72
C LEU A 19 8.66 -9.80 -20.47
N GLU A 20 8.01 -10.73 -21.14
CA GLU A 20 6.70 -10.56 -21.76
C GLU A 20 5.65 -11.32 -20.96
N PHE A 21 4.49 -10.73 -20.71
CA PHE A 21 3.45 -11.29 -19.85
C PHE A 21 2.17 -11.61 -20.61
N ALA A 22 1.45 -12.63 -20.13
CA ALA A 22 0.10 -12.92 -20.60
C ALA A 22 -0.91 -11.93 -19.98
N PRO A 23 -2.02 -11.64 -20.67
CA PRO A 23 -3.06 -10.73 -20.15
C PRO A 23 -3.81 -11.26 -18.92
N GLY A 24 -3.79 -12.57 -18.68
CA GLY A 24 -4.40 -13.25 -17.53
C GLY A 24 -3.38 -13.60 -16.45
N VAL A 25 -3.37 -14.87 -16.04
CA VAL A 25 -2.48 -15.35 -14.97
C VAL A 25 -1.06 -15.60 -15.50
N ASN A 26 -0.10 -15.08 -14.77
CA ASN A 26 1.34 -15.31 -14.96
C ASN A 26 1.90 -15.97 -13.69
N LEU A 27 2.39 -17.19 -13.81
CA LEU A 27 3.04 -17.92 -12.73
C LEU A 27 4.54 -17.67 -12.77
N ILE A 28 5.11 -17.21 -11.67
CA ILE A 28 6.53 -16.98 -11.50
C ILE A 28 7.07 -18.09 -10.60
N ILE A 29 7.82 -19.00 -11.20
CA ILE A 29 8.32 -20.21 -10.54
C ILE A 29 9.83 -20.13 -10.31
N GLY A 30 10.31 -20.71 -9.23
CA GLY A 30 11.71 -20.85 -8.88
C GLY A 30 11.88 -21.10 -7.39
N ASP A 31 13.04 -21.59 -7.01
CA ASP A 31 13.39 -21.82 -5.61
C ASP A 31 13.35 -20.54 -4.79
N ASN A 32 13.47 -20.66 -3.47
CA ASN A 32 13.57 -19.51 -2.58
C ASN A 32 14.81 -18.69 -2.89
N ALA A 33 14.73 -17.38 -2.71
CA ALA A 33 15.79 -16.41 -2.96
C ALA A 33 16.25 -16.26 -4.44
N GLN A 34 15.56 -16.86 -5.40
CA GLN A 34 15.92 -16.73 -6.83
C GLN A 34 15.55 -15.37 -7.44
N GLY A 35 14.66 -14.60 -6.82
CA GLY A 35 14.27 -13.27 -7.29
C GLY A 35 12.79 -13.10 -7.61
N LYS A 36 11.93 -14.09 -7.35
CA LYS A 36 10.47 -14.04 -7.60
C LYS A 36 9.81 -12.79 -6.97
N THR A 37 9.99 -12.61 -5.68
CA THR A 37 9.49 -11.43 -4.94
C THR A 37 10.10 -10.12 -5.47
N ASN A 38 11.37 -10.12 -5.90
CA ASN A 38 12.01 -8.94 -6.48
C ASN A 38 11.37 -8.55 -7.83
N LEU A 39 10.90 -9.53 -8.61
CA LEU A 39 10.15 -9.27 -9.84
C LEU A 39 8.78 -8.63 -9.53
N LEU A 40 8.04 -9.17 -8.56
CA LEU A 40 6.78 -8.55 -8.11
C LEU A 40 7.01 -7.15 -7.54
N GLU A 41 8.12 -6.95 -6.82
CA GLU A 41 8.51 -5.62 -6.31
C GLU A 41 8.75 -4.63 -7.45
N ALA A 42 9.38 -5.06 -8.55
CA ALA A 42 9.56 -4.23 -9.73
C ALA A 42 8.23 -3.83 -10.38
N ILE A 43 7.28 -4.78 -10.51
CA ILE A 43 5.94 -4.53 -11.07
C ILE A 43 5.17 -3.54 -10.18
N ALA A 44 5.14 -3.78 -8.86
CA ALA A 44 4.50 -2.89 -7.89
C ALA A 44 5.14 -1.49 -7.89
N TYR A 45 6.47 -1.42 -8.00
CA TYR A 45 7.19 -0.16 -8.08
C TYR A 45 6.88 0.60 -9.37
N LEU A 46 6.79 -0.09 -10.50
CA LEU A 46 6.45 0.52 -11.78
C LEU A 46 5.06 1.20 -11.71
N GLY A 47 4.11 0.60 -11.00
CA GLY A 47 2.75 1.13 -10.84
C GLY A 47 2.61 2.26 -9.82
N SER A 48 3.36 2.20 -8.71
CA SER A 48 3.18 3.11 -7.56
C SER A 48 4.36 4.05 -7.32
N GLY A 49 5.54 3.75 -7.87
CA GLY A 49 6.81 4.40 -7.53
C GLY A 49 7.25 4.19 -6.08
N LYS A 50 6.68 3.23 -5.38
CA LYS A 50 7.00 2.89 -3.99
C LYS A 50 7.28 1.39 -3.87
N SER A 51 8.32 1.04 -3.11
CA SER A 51 8.58 -0.35 -2.75
C SER A 51 7.73 -0.73 -1.53
N PHE A 52 7.26 -1.97 -1.50
CA PHE A 52 6.61 -2.53 -0.33
C PHE A 52 7.61 -3.11 0.71
N ARG A 53 8.89 -3.27 0.34
CA ARG A 53 9.96 -3.84 1.18
C ARG A 53 11.07 -2.85 1.50
N ALA A 54 11.57 -2.14 0.49
CA ALA A 54 12.69 -1.21 0.64
C ALA A 54 12.27 0.08 1.34
N GLN A 55 13.08 0.52 2.28
CA GLN A 55 12.93 1.82 2.93
C GLN A 55 13.67 2.92 2.16
N LYS A 56 14.79 2.56 1.51
CA LYS A 56 15.63 3.49 0.74
C LYS A 56 15.75 3.04 -0.69
N THR A 57 15.76 3.99 -1.62
CA THR A 57 15.91 3.73 -3.07
C THR A 57 17.18 2.92 -3.40
N MET A 58 18.27 3.14 -2.67
CA MET A 58 19.51 2.40 -2.88
C MET A 58 19.38 0.89 -2.68
N GLU A 59 18.43 0.45 -1.85
CA GLU A 59 18.18 -0.98 -1.61
C GLU A 59 17.57 -1.69 -2.83
N LEU A 60 16.99 -0.93 -3.75
CA LEU A 60 16.43 -1.44 -5.01
C LEU A 60 17.49 -1.60 -6.11
N ILE A 61 18.63 -0.92 -5.97
CA ILE A 61 19.72 -0.95 -6.95
C ILE A 61 20.59 -2.16 -6.66
N ARG A 62 21.01 -2.85 -7.71
CA ARG A 62 21.95 -3.97 -7.59
C ARG A 62 23.24 -3.51 -6.93
N PHE A 63 23.75 -4.30 -6.01
CA PHE A 63 24.99 -3.98 -5.30
C PHE A 63 26.15 -3.73 -6.27
N GLY A 64 26.85 -2.61 -6.10
CA GLY A 64 27.96 -2.18 -6.96
C GLY A 64 27.55 -1.48 -8.27
N ALA A 65 26.25 -1.27 -8.53
CA ALA A 65 25.80 -0.55 -9.72
C ALA A 65 25.59 0.94 -9.46
N ASP A 66 25.88 1.78 -10.46
CA ASP A 66 25.75 3.24 -10.41
C ASP A 66 24.29 3.71 -10.56
N PHE A 67 23.43 2.87 -11.08
CA PHE A 67 21.99 3.13 -11.22
C PHE A 67 21.20 1.82 -11.34
N GLY A 68 19.89 1.89 -11.10
CA GLY A 68 18.92 0.84 -11.42
C GLY A 68 17.85 1.37 -12.35
N GLU A 69 17.30 0.53 -13.20
CA GLU A 69 16.21 0.91 -14.11
C GLU A 69 15.10 -0.13 -14.12
N ILE A 70 13.87 0.37 -14.09
CA ILE A 70 12.64 -0.41 -14.27
C ILE A 70 11.85 0.27 -15.38
N SER A 71 11.54 -0.43 -16.45
CA SER A 71 10.68 0.08 -17.51
C SER A 71 9.68 -0.98 -17.97
N GLY A 72 8.51 -0.54 -18.44
CA GLY A 72 7.48 -1.45 -18.91
C GLY A 72 6.50 -0.80 -19.89
N SER A 73 5.89 -1.64 -20.73
CA SER A 73 4.76 -1.31 -21.58
C SER A 73 3.47 -1.77 -20.94
N VAL A 74 2.53 -0.85 -20.77
CA VAL A 74 1.26 -1.04 -20.09
C VAL A 74 0.12 -0.73 -21.06
N PHE A 75 -0.86 -1.62 -21.15
CA PHE A 75 -2.13 -1.32 -21.82
C PHE A 75 -3.16 -0.96 -20.75
N SER A 76 -3.60 0.29 -20.76
CA SER A 76 -4.66 0.78 -19.87
C SER A 76 -5.41 1.94 -20.52
N GLN A 77 -6.68 2.12 -20.15
CA GLN A 77 -7.53 3.15 -20.74
C GLN A 77 -7.54 3.09 -22.27
N GLU A 78 -7.68 1.86 -22.82
CA GLU A 78 -7.75 1.55 -24.25
C GLU A 78 -6.51 1.99 -25.09
N ARG A 79 -5.38 2.22 -24.44
CA ARG A 79 -4.14 2.64 -25.13
C ARG A 79 -2.88 2.02 -24.51
N GLU A 80 -1.86 1.90 -25.34
CA GLU A 80 -0.53 1.57 -24.88
C GLU A 80 0.16 2.77 -24.25
N GLN A 81 0.84 2.54 -23.12
CA GLN A 81 1.60 3.53 -22.40
C GLN A 81 2.93 2.92 -21.96
N SER A 82 3.98 3.71 -21.90
CA SER A 82 5.25 3.30 -21.34
C SER A 82 5.52 4.02 -20.05
N LEU A 83 5.99 3.27 -19.05
CA LEU A 83 6.51 3.80 -17.79
C LEU A 83 7.98 3.43 -17.64
N ARG A 84 8.79 4.34 -17.11
CA ARG A 84 10.20 4.10 -16.82
C ARG A 84 10.64 4.86 -15.59
N PHE A 85 11.35 4.16 -14.72
CA PHE A 85 12.02 4.71 -13.56
C PHE A 85 13.52 4.49 -13.67
N VAL A 86 14.30 5.54 -13.39
CA VAL A 86 15.75 5.45 -13.20
C VAL A 86 16.07 5.81 -11.77
N LEU A 87 16.70 4.89 -11.07
CA LEU A 87 17.03 4.96 -9.65
C LEU A 87 18.52 5.24 -9.47
N PHE A 88 18.87 6.10 -8.55
CA PHE A 88 20.25 6.45 -8.27
C PHE A 88 20.59 6.23 -6.80
N PRO A 89 21.80 5.82 -6.47
CA PRO A 89 22.27 5.76 -5.09
C PRO A 89 22.46 7.18 -4.50
N GLY A 90 22.46 7.26 -3.17
CA GLY A 90 22.71 8.51 -2.45
C GLY A 90 21.54 9.50 -2.50
N SER A 91 21.83 10.78 -2.58
CA SER A 91 20.86 11.88 -2.52
C SER A 91 20.26 12.26 -3.89
N ARG A 92 20.75 11.69 -4.97
CA ARG A 92 20.25 11.99 -6.31
C ARG A 92 18.81 11.49 -6.45
N PRO A 93 17.83 12.37 -6.83
CA PRO A 93 16.45 11.98 -6.96
C PRO A 93 16.25 11.02 -8.15
N ARG A 94 15.35 10.06 -7.98
CA ARG A 94 14.91 9.19 -9.08
C ARG A 94 14.33 9.99 -10.22
N GLN A 95 14.37 9.45 -11.41
CA GLN A 95 13.72 10.02 -12.58
C GLN A 95 12.53 9.16 -12.99
N ILE A 96 11.46 9.80 -13.40
CA ILE A 96 10.18 9.18 -13.79
C ILE A 96 9.87 9.61 -15.21
N PHE A 97 9.50 8.66 -16.06
CA PHE A 97 9.07 8.93 -17.42
C PHE A 97 7.75 8.24 -17.72
N ARG A 98 6.86 8.93 -18.44
CA ARG A 98 5.64 8.35 -19.02
C ARG A 98 5.61 8.71 -20.48
N ASN A 99 5.51 7.72 -21.37
CA ASN A 99 5.53 7.87 -22.82
C ASN A 99 6.75 8.67 -23.31
N GLY A 100 7.95 8.37 -22.76
CA GLY A 100 9.20 9.05 -23.05
C GLY A 100 9.36 10.44 -22.40
N ALA A 101 8.28 11.07 -21.94
CA ALA A 101 8.34 12.38 -21.32
C ALA A 101 8.66 12.29 -19.83
N LYS A 102 9.66 13.06 -19.38
CA LYS A 102 10.04 13.14 -17.95
C LYS A 102 8.91 13.76 -17.11
N LYS A 103 8.59 13.13 -15.99
CA LYS A 103 7.56 13.57 -15.04
C LYS A 103 8.18 14.07 -13.76
N LYS A 104 7.46 14.99 -13.08
CA LYS A 104 7.93 15.62 -11.84
C LYS A 104 7.44 14.90 -10.60
N ALA A 105 6.22 14.34 -10.64
CA ALA A 105 5.56 13.74 -9.49
C ALA A 105 5.03 12.34 -9.80
N LEU A 106 4.81 11.55 -8.75
CA LEU A 106 4.14 10.23 -8.87
C LEU A 106 2.69 10.37 -9.29
N SER A 107 2.02 11.47 -8.96
CA SER A 107 0.67 11.78 -9.44
C SER A 107 0.55 11.78 -10.95
N ASP A 108 1.63 12.07 -11.69
CA ASP A 108 1.64 12.08 -13.15
C ASP A 108 1.51 10.67 -13.78
N ILE A 109 1.73 9.62 -13.00
CA ILE A 109 1.61 8.22 -13.42
C ILE A 109 0.46 7.48 -12.73
N ALA A 110 -0.25 8.15 -11.81
CA ALA A 110 -1.37 7.54 -11.09
C ALA A 110 -2.41 6.98 -12.05
N GLY A 111 -2.93 5.79 -11.76
CA GLY A 111 -3.94 5.10 -12.57
C GLY A 111 -3.43 4.47 -13.87
N VAL A 112 -2.12 4.56 -14.21
CA VAL A 112 -1.58 3.88 -15.39
C VAL A 112 -1.44 2.38 -15.15
N LEU A 113 -0.89 1.98 -13.99
CA LEU A 113 -0.73 0.57 -13.58
C LEU A 113 -1.05 0.41 -12.10
N PRO A 114 -2.29 0.61 -11.63
CA PRO A 114 -2.66 0.28 -10.26
C PRO A 114 -2.38 -1.19 -9.96
N THR A 115 -1.79 -1.44 -8.80
CA THR A 115 -1.44 -2.78 -8.36
C THR A 115 -1.99 -3.05 -6.96
N VAL A 116 -2.48 -4.27 -6.74
CA VAL A 116 -2.81 -4.77 -5.40
C VAL A 116 -1.86 -5.92 -5.08
N LEU A 117 -1.01 -5.70 -4.10
CA LEU A 117 -0.10 -6.73 -3.59
C LEU A 117 -0.76 -7.47 -2.44
N PHE A 118 -0.63 -8.79 -2.45
CA PHE A 118 -0.98 -9.66 -1.36
C PHE A 118 0.22 -10.56 -1.03
N CYS A 119 0.77 -10.44 0.16
CA CYS A 119 1.91 -11.19 0.67
C CYS A 119 1.55 -11.90 2.00
N PRO A 120 2.35 -12.86 2.49
CA PRO A 120 2.06 -13.60 3.71
C PRO A 120 1.84 -12.72 4.93
N GLU A 121 2.58 -11.61 5.04
CA GLU A 121 2.44 -10.65 6.14
C GLU A 121 1.05 -10.00 6.19
N ASP A 122 0.40 -9.83 5.05
CA ASP A 122 -0.95 -9.28 4.98
C ASP A 122 -1.98 -10.16 5.69
N LEU A 123 -1.77 -11.48 5.73
CA LEU A 123 -2.65 -12.42 6.44
C LEU A 123 -2.72 -12.14 7.96
N MET A 124 -1.71 -11.46 8.48
CA MET A 124 -1.62 -11.11 9.89
C MET A 124 -1.95 -9.64 10.18
N ILE A 125 -2.40 -8.87 9.17
CA ILE A 125 -2.57 -7.41 9.29
C ILE A 125 -3.45 -6.99 10.47
N LEU A 126 -4.47 -7.77 10.79
CA LEU A 126 -5.39 -7.51 11.91
C LEU A 126 -4.74 -7.76 13.27
N LYS A 127 -3.73 -8.62 13.34
CA LYS A 127 -2.97 -8.91 14.57
C LYS A 127 -1.75 -7.99 14.75
N MET A 128 -1.27 -7.36 13.68
CA MET A 128 -0.13 -6.45 13.69
C MET A 128 -0.44 -5.13 14.42
N GLY A 129 0.57 -4.25 14.51
CA GLY A 129 0.43 -2.92 15.08
C GLY A 129 -0.36 -1.95 14.19
N ALA A 130 -0.81 -0.83 14.77
CA ALA A 130 -1.56 0.21 14.06
C ALA A 130 -0.78 0.81 12.86
N SER A 131 0.56 0.84 12.93
CA SER A 131 1.40 1.36 11.84
C SER A 131 1.26 0.54 10.55
N GLN A 132 1.20 -0.79 10.64
CA GLN A 132 1.00 -1.67 9.50
C GLN A 132 -0.42 -1.53 8.94
N ARG A 133 -1.44 -1.41 9.80
CA ARG A 133 -2.82 -1.18 9.37
C ARG A 133 -2.98 0.17 8.66
N ARG A 134 -2.35 1.24 9.15
CA ARG A 134 -2.30 2.53 8.42
C ARG A 134 -1.61 2.38 7.07
N ARG A 135 -0.45 1.72 7.04
CA ARG A 135 0.29 1.49 5.79
C ARG A 135 -0.54 0.73 4.74
N PHE A 136 -1.34 -0.25 5.18
CA PHE A 136 -2.29 -0.95 4.30
C PHE A 136 -3.31 0.02 3.69
N GLY A 137 -3.99 0.83 4.49
CA GLY A 137 -4.96 1.81 4.00
C GLY A 137 -4.33 2.89 3.12
N ASP A 138 -3.19 3.43 3.56
CA ASP A 138 -2.46 4.46 2.82
C ASP A 138 -1.96 3.96 1.47
N SER A 139 -1.54 2.68 1.37
CA SER A 139 -1.10 2.09 0.10
C SER A 139 -2.20 2.05 -0.97
N GLY A 140 -3.44 1.78 -0.55
CA GLY A 140 -4.61 1.82 -1.42
C GLY A 140 -5.00 3.26 -1.78
N LEU A 141 -5.12 4.12 -0.77
CA LEU A 141 -5.52 5.52 -0.97
C LEU A 141 -4.55 6.32 -1.83
N CYS A 142 -3.24 6.12 -1.69
CA CYS A 142 -2.24 6.80 -2.51
C CYS A 142 -2.38 6.47 -4.00
N GLN A 143 -2.77 5.24 -4.33
CA GLN A 143 -3.01 4.85 -5.72
C GLN A 143 -4.36 5.35 -6.25
N LEU A 144 -5.38 5.44 -5.37
CA LEU A 144 -6.72 5.90 -5.73
C LEU A 144 -6.82 7.42 -5.83
N ARG A 145 -6.10 8.15 -5.00
CA ARG A 145 -6.26 9.61 -4.81
C ARG A 145 -4.91 10.32 -4.81
N PRO A 146 -4.44 10.86 -5.95
CA PRO A 146 -3.18 11.60 -6.01
C PRO A 146 -3.08 12.74 -5.00
N ASN A 147 -4.20 13.44 -4.73
CA ASN A 147 -4.25 14.50 -3.73
C ASN A 147 -4.04 13.97 -2.30
N TYR A 148 -4.47 12.73 -2.02
CA TYR A 148 -4.17 12.08 -0.75
C TYR A 148 -2.68 11.78 -0.60
N ASP A 149 -2.02 11.27 -1.64
CA ASP A 149 -0.58 10.99 -1.61
C ASP A 149 0.25 12.26 -1.39
N ALA A 150 -0.12 13.36 -2.04
CA ALA A 150 0.49 14.66 -1.83
C ALA A 150 0.29 15.16 -0.38
N ALA A 151 -0.94 15.09 0.13
CA ALA A 151 -1.27 15.49 1.51
C ALA A 151 -0.55 14.62 2.54
N LEU A 152 -0.45 13.29 2.32
CA LEU A 152 0.26 12.36 3.20
C LEU A 152 1.75 12.68 3.24
N THR A 153 2.36 13.00 2.10
CA THR A 153 3.77 13.40 1.99
C THR A 153 4.02 14.71 2.74
N GLU A 154 3.15 15.72 2.56
CA GLU A 154 3.23 16.98 3.27
C GLU A 154 3.06 16.77 4.78
N TYR A 155 2.06 15.98 5.19
CA TYR A 155 1.80 15.66 6.59
C TYR A 155 3.03 15.05 7.28
N HIS A 156 3.66 14.06 6.67
CA HIS A 156 4.86 13.43 7.24
C HIS A 156 6.02 14.43 7.36
N ARG A 157 6.23 15.30 6.36
CA ARG A 157 7.25 16.33 6.42
C ARG A 157 7.03 17.28 7.59
N ILE A 158 5.79 17.75 7.80
CA ILE A 158 5.44 18.64 8.92
C ILE A 158 5.58 17.91 10.25
N LEU A 159 5.12 16.66 10.32
CA LEU A 159 5.24 15.82 11.52
C LEU A 159 6.69 15.61 11.95
N ASP A 160 7.60 15.35 10.98
CA ASP A 160 9.02 15.20 11.25
C ASP A 160 9.64 16.50 11.76
N GLN A 161 9.26 17.64 11.16
CA GLN A 161 9.72 18.97 11.60
C GLN A 161 9.21 19.30 13.01
N LYS A 162 7.91 19.13 13.26
CA LYS A 162 7.32 19.30 14.60
C LYS A 162 7.99 18.39 15.63
N SER A 163 8.24 17.14 15.28
CA SER A 163 8.89 16.19 16.18
C SER A 163 10.32 16.59 16.55
N ARG A 164 11.05 17.26 15.63
CA ARG A 164 12.35 17.85 15.92
C ARG A 164 12.21 19.04 16.86
N ILE A 165 11.31 19.98 16.59
CA ILE A 165 11.03 21.12 17.47
C ILE A 165 10.72 20.66 18.89
N LEU A 166 9.86 19.64 19.04
CA LEU A 166 9.49 19.05 20.32
C LEU A 166 10.65 18.34 21.05
N LYS A 167 11.70 17.92 20.36
CA LYS A 167 12.91 17.35 20.96
C LYS A 167 13.93 18.43 21.29
N ASP A 168 14.16 19.34 20.34
CA ASP A 168 15.22 20.35 20.43
C ASP A 168 14.89 21.43 21.47
N HIS A 169 13.60 21.60 21.85
CA HIS A 169 13.21 22.61 22.85
C HIS A 169 13.79 22.39 24.23
N PHE A 170 14.17 21.16 24.59
CA PHE A 170 14.84 20.88 25.86
C PHE A 170 16.21 21.57 25.97
N GLU A 171 16.89 21.75 24.83
CA GLU A 171 18.19 22.44 24.75
C GLU A 171 18.02 23.92 24.34
N ASN A 172 17.02 24.23 23.52
CA ASN A 172 16.72 25.55 22.99
C ASN A 172 15.24 25.93 23.13
N PRO A 173 14.77 26.41 24.28
CA PRO A 173 13.35 26.76 24.50
C PRO A 173 12.78 27.78 23.52
N GLY A 174 13.59 28.69 22.95
CA GLY A 174 13.14 29.70 21.99
C GLY A 174 12.59 29.12 20.68
N ILE A 175 12.91 27.86 20.34
CA ILE A 175 12.38 27.19 19.14
C ILE A 175 10.85 26.99 19.21
N LEU A 176 10.26 27.05 20.41
CA LEU A 176 8.81 26.91 20.60
C LEU A 176 8.00 28.05 19.99
N GLU A 177 8.59 29.19 19.69
CA GLU A 177 7.89 30.33 19.07
C GLU A 177 7.28 29.97 17.69
N ILE A 178 7.90 29.02 16.97
CA ILE A 178 7.39 28.57 15.66
C ILE A 178 6.38 27.42 15.77
N LEU A 179 6.26 26.77 16.93
CA LEU A 179 5.42 25.59 17.13
C LEU A 179 3.93 25.80 16.80
N PRO A 180 3.30 26.96 17.09
CA PRO A 180 1.89 27.21 16.77
C PRO A 180 1.57 27.13 15.27
N GLU A 181 2.48 27.59 14.40
CA GLU A 181 2.32 27.51 12.94
C GLU A 181 2.35 26.05 12.48
N PHE A 182 3.31 25.26 12.96
CA PHE A 182 3.39 23.82 12.67
C PHE A 182 2.16 23.07 13.17
N ASN A 183 1.66 23.39 14.37
CA ASN A 183 0.43 22.78 14.92
C ASN A 183 -0.76 23.05 14.01
N THR A 184 -0.97 24.29 13.60
CA THR A 184 -2.07 24.71 12.73
C THR A 184 -2.00 23.98 11.39
N ARG A 185 -0.85 23.99 10.74
CA ARG A 185 -0.68 23.34 9.44
C ARG A 185 -0.82 21.82 9.52
N LEU A 186 -0.26 21.19 10.57
CA LEU A 186 -0.40 19.76 10.80
C LEU A 186 -1.88 19.35 10.97
N CYS A 187 -2.66 20.15 11.72
CA CYS A 187 -4.09 19.89 11.91
C CYS A 187 -4.88 20.07 10.61
N GLN A 188 -4.60 21.09 9.80
CA GLN A 188 -5.25 21.32 8.51
C GLN A 188 -5.03 20.15 7.55
N VAL A 189 -3.77 19.73 7.35
CA VAL A 189 -3.44 18.60 6.48
C VAL A 189 -3.94 17.29 7.08
N GLY A 190 -3.85 17.15 8.41
CA GLY A 190 -4.37 15.99 9.14
C GLY A 190 -5.87 15.79 8.97
N ALA A 191 -6.65 16.86 9.03
CA ALA A 191 -8.10 16.83 8.80
C ALA A 191 -8.46 16.33 7.40
N LEU A 192 -7.69 16.75 6.39
CA LEU A 192 -7.86 16.26 5.03
C LEU A 192 -7.61 14.74 4.93
N LEU A 193 -6.54 14.24 5.58
CA LEU A 193 -6.25 12.80 5.62
C LEU A 193 -7.35 12.01 6.32
N ILE A 194 -7.88 12.48 7.46
CA ILE A 194 -8.98 11.85 8.18
C ILE A 194 -10.23 11.75 7.27
N SER A 195 -10.58 12.84 6.58
CA SER A 195 -11.73 12.87 5.66
C SER A 195 -11.61 11.84 4.52
N TYR A 196 -10.39 11.66 3.93
CA TYR A 196 -10.16 10.62 2.93
C TYR A 196 -10.24 9.21 3.52
N ARG A 197 -9.60 8.99 4.66
CA ARG A 197 -9.57 7.68 5.33
C ARG A 197 -10.95 7.23 5.77
N ALA A 198 -11.75 8.11 6.35
CA ALA A 198 -13.12 7.79 6.79
C ALA A 198 -13.94 7.21 5.63
N ARG A 199 -13.98 7.91 4.49
CA ARG A 199 -14.71 7.46 3.30
C ARG A 199 -14.15 6.17 2.71
N TYR A 200 -12.83 6.05 2.69
CA TYR A 200 -12.17 4.85 2.17
C TYR A 200 -12.46 3.62 3.03
N TYR A 201 -12.30 3.72 4.35
CA TYR A 201 -12.55 2.60 5.25
C TYR A 201 -14.03 2.21 5.34
N ASP A 202 -14.94 3.15 5.19
CA ASP A 202 -16.38 2.85 5.06
C ASP A 202 -16.65 2.02 3.79
N ALA A 203 -16.15 2.46 2.65
CA ALA A 203 -16.32 1.74 1.39
C ALA A 203 -15.62 0.37 1.43
N LEU A 204 -14.38 0.32 1.98
CA LEU A 204 -13.61 -0.91 2.13
C LEU A 204 -14.32 -1.91 3.04
N GLY A 205 -14.89 -1.45 4.17
CA GLY A 205 -15.62 -2.29 5.09
C GLY A 205 -16.88 -2.91 4.47
N LYS A 206 -17.63 -2.13 3.69
CA LYS A 206 -18.81 -2.61 2.96
C LYS A 206 -18.45 -3.67 1.92
N ALA A 207 -17.42 -3.43 1.12
CA ALA A 207 -16.96 -4.39 0.12
C ALA A 207 -16.36 -5.65 0.77
N ALA A 208 -15.55 -5.50 1.82
CA ALA A 208 -14.96 -6.64 2.54
C ALA A 208 -16.02 -7.52 3.21
N ALA A 209 -17.11 -6.92 3.71
CA ALA A 209 -18.22 -7.68 4.27
C ALA A 209 -18.89 -8.60 3.24
N VAL A 210 -18.99 -8.18 1.97
CA VAL A 210 -19.52 -9.02 0.88
C VAL A 210 -18.62 -10.23 0.66
N TYR A 211 -17.31 -10.05 0.52
CA TYR A 211 -16.37 -11.16 0.35
C TYR A 211 -16.33 -12.08 1.54
N HIS A 212 -16.36 -11.52 2.76
CA HIS A 212 -16.37 -12.34 3.97
C HIS A 212 -17.63 -13.17 4.09
N ASN A 213 -18.78 -12.58 3.76
CA ASN A 213 -20.07 -13.29 3.73
C ASN A 213 -20.09 -14.44 2.71
N GLN A 214 -19.53 -14.24 1.51
CA GLN A 214 -19.40 -15.28 0.50
C GLN A 214 -18.56 -16.46 1.00
N PHE A 215 -17.45 -16.16 1.73
CA PHE A 215 -16.59 -17.21 2.27
C PHE A 215 -17.22 -17.93 3.47
N SER A 216 -17.83 -17.19 4.41
CA SER A 216 -18.41 -17.74 5.64
C SER A 216 -19.80 -18.36 5.46
N GLY A 217 -20.39 -18.26 4.26
CA GLY A 217 -21.78 -18.67 4.02
C GLY A 217 -22.81 -17.90 4.85
N GLY A 218 -22.50 -16.66 5.24
CA GLY A 218 -23.38 -15.82 6.06
C GLY A 218 -23.30 -16.08 7.57
N ALA A 219 -22.38 -16.93 8.03
CA ALA A 219 -22.28 -17.29 9.44
C ALA A 219 -21.70 -16.17 10.33
N GLU A 220 -20.97 -15.21 9.74
CA GLU A 220 -20.24 -14.17 10.48
C GLU A 220 -20.54 -12.79 9.90
N GLU A 221 -20.98 -11.86 10.72
CA GLU A 221 -21.18 -10.45 10.34
C GLU A 221 -19.86 -9.68 10.43
N PHE A 222 -19.28 -9.31 9.28
CA PHE A 222 -18.05 -8.53 9.21
C PHE A 222 -18.34 -7.04 9.34
N ARG A 223 -17.65 -6.35 10.25
CA ARG A 223 -17.68 -4.89 10.38
C ARG A 223 -16.27 -4.33 10.50
N LEU A 224 -15.97 -3.27 9.75
CA LEU A 224 -14.76 -2.47 9.85
C LEU A 224 -15.11 -1.10 10.42
N GLN A 225 -14.37 -0.67 11.43
CA GLN A 225 -14.52 0.64 12.05
C GLN A 225 -13.22 1.42 12.00
N TYR A 226 -13.24 2.60 11.37
CA TYR A 226 -12.13 3.55 11.42
C TYR A 226 -12.11 4.27 12.77
N LYS A 227 -10.89 4.48 13.32
CA LYS A 227 -10.65 5.12 14.62
C LYS A 227 -9.60 6.22 14.45
N THR A 228 -9.89 7.39 14.98
CA THR A 228 -9.01 8.54 15.01
C THR A 228 -8.95 9.16 16.40
N VAL A 229 -8.39 10.36 16.56
CA VAL A 229 -8.26 11.03 17.86
C VAL A 229 -9.62 11.32 18.49
N SER A 230 -9.67 11.32 19.81
CA SER A 230 -10.91 11.30 20.63
C SER A 230 -11.81 12.52 20.47
N THR A 231 -11.29 13.67 20.01
CA THR A 231 -12.08 14.87 19.76
C THR A 231 -12.83 14.85 18.43
N VAL A 232 -12.52 13.89 17.55
CA VAL A 232 -13.22 13.69 16.28
C VAL A 232 -14.30 12.63 16.50
N GLU A 233 -15.50 13.07 16.86
CA GLU A 233 -16.65 12.21 17.06
C GLU A 233 -17.23 11.72 15.72
N ASP A 234 -17.32 12.60 14.72
CA ASP A 234 -17.75 12.28 13.36
C ASP A 234 -16.59 12.48 12.35
N PRO A 235 -15.95 11.41 11.86
CA PRO A 235 -14.88 11.52 10.88
C PRO A 235 -15.35 11.87 9.46
N PHE A 236 -16.69 11.92 9.23
CA PHE A 236 -17.30 12.37 7.97
C PHE A 236 -17.64 13.85 7.95
N ALA A 237 -17.47 14.55 9.06
CA ALA A 237 -17.68 15.99 9.16
C ALA A 237 -16.87 16.78 8.10
N PRO A 238 -17.25 18.01 7.77
CA PRO A 238 -16.47 18.88 6.89
C PRO A 238 -15.04 19.05 7.38
N VAL A 239 -14.09 19.19 6.44
CA VAL A 239 -12.65 19.32 6.76
C VAL A 239 -12.36 20.49 7.72
N SER A 240 -13.13 21.61 7.62
CA SER A 240 -13.04 22.71 8.57
C SER A 240 -13.33 22.27 10.01
N LYS A 241 -14.40 21.48 10.20
CA LYS A 241 -14.79 20.97 11.52
C LYS A 241 -13.78 19.96 12.06
N LEU A 242 -13.27 19.07 11.19
CA LEU A 242 -12.18 18.15 11.55
C LEU A 242 -10.91 18.89 11.96
N THR A 243 -10.60 20.04 11.31
CA THR A 243 -9.47 20.89 11.68
C THR A 243 -9.66 21.50 13.08
N GLU A 244 -10.86 22.05 13.37
CA GLU A 244 -11.19 22.56 14.72
C GLU A 244 -11.03 21.46 15.79
N ASN A 245 -11.56 20.26 15.55
CA ASN A 245 -11.47 19.16 16.47
C ASN A 245 -10.00 18.73 16.70
N LEU A 246 -9.17 18.74 15.66
CA LEU A 246 -7.72 18.45 15.79
C LEU A 246 -6.98 19.54 16.55
N LEU A 247 -7.32 20.81 16.34
CA LEU A 247 -6.73 21.93 17.09
C LEU A 247 -7.12 21.86 18.59
N GLU A 248 -8.36 21.48 18.87
CA GLU A 248 -8.81 21.23 20.25
C GLU A 248 -8.01 20.09 20.89
N HIS A 249 -7.84 18.95 20.18
CA HIS A 249 -7.03 17.82 20.66
C HIS A 249 -5.57 18.26 20.89
N GLN A 250 -5.02 19.07 19.99
CA GLN A 250 -3.67 19.60 20.09
C GLN A 250 -3.52 20.48 21.33
N SER A 251 -4.49 21.37 21.61
CA SER A 251 -4.50 22.21 22.78
C SER A 251 -4.54 21.42 24.09
N ARG A 252 -5.39 20.39 24.15
CA ARG A 252 -5.50 19.49 25.31
C ARG A 252 -4.21 18.70 25.61
N HIS A 253 -3.44 18.35 24.56
CA HIS A 253 -2.24 17.53 24.67
C HIS A 253 -0.94 18.34 24.62
N HIS A 254 -1.02 19.66 24.47
CA HIS A 254 0.14 20.55 24.30
C HIS A 254 1.21 20.33 25.40
N ARG A 255 0.78 20.32 26.67
CA ARG A 255 1.71 20.10 27.78
C ARG A 255 2.39 18.73 27.73
N ALA A 256 1.62 17.67 27.46
CA ALA A 256 2.16 16.32 27.33
C ALA A 256 3.12 16.18 26.14
N GLU A 257 2.86 16.87 25.01
CA GLU A 257 3.81 16.92 23.88
C GLU A 257 5.14 17.58 24.25
N LEU A 258 5.09 18.67 25.01
CA LEU A 258 6.32 19.32 25.51
C LEU A 258 7.07 18.44 26.50
N GLU A 259 6.39 17.82 27.44
CA GLU A 259 7.00 16.94 28.45
C GLU A 259 7.63 15.68 27.83
N THR A 260 7.00 15.11 26.79
CA THR A 260 7.46 13.85 26.17
C THR A 260 8.35 14.03 24.93
N GLY A 261 8.40 15.21 24.35
CA GLY A 261 9.07 15.48 23.08
C GLY A 261 8.45 14.74 21.90
N GLN A 262 7.16 14.34 21.99
CA GLN A 262 6.46 13.55 20.96
C GLN A 262 5.19 14.23 20.50
N CYS A 263 4.92 14.15 19.19
CA CYS A 263 3.64 14.58 18.64
C CYS A 263 2.54 13.58 18.99
N LEU A 264 1.48 14.04 19.68
CA LEU A 264 0.38 13.21 20.15
C LEU A 264 -0.91 13.39 19.37
N THR A 265 -1.02 14.44 18.55
CA THR A 265 -2.23 14.81 17.83
C THR A 265 -2.11 14.55 16.34
N GLY A 266 -3.08 13.85 15.77
CA GLY A 266 -3.26 13.73 14.32
C GLY A 266 -3.33 12.31 13.78
N PRO A 267 -3.54 12.15 12.46
CA PRO A 267 -3.82 10.87 11.80
C PRO A 267 -2.66 9.86 11.79
N HIS A 268 -1.46 10.22 12.25
CA HIS A 268 -0.39 9.26 12.52
C HIS A 268 -0.69 8.36 13.74
N LYS A 269 -1.73 8.68 14.52
CA LYS A 269 -2.26 7.86 15.62
C LYS A 269 -3.49 7.04 15.22
N ASP A 270 -4.06 7.26 14.03
CA ASP A 270 -5.24 6.54 13.56
C ASP A 270 -5.04 5.03 13.51
N ASP A 271 -6.17 4.34 13.55
CA ASP A 271 -6.25 2.90 13.43
C ASP A 271 -7.58 2.48 12.77
N PHE A 272 -7.74 1.20 12.45
CA PHE A 272 -9.01 0.58 12.23
C PHE A 272 -9.12 -0.75 12.97
N SER A 273 -10.33 -1.13 13.34
CA SER A 273 -10.63 -2.44 13.90
C SER A 273 -11.60 -3.20 13.01
N VAL A 274 -11.50 -4.52 13.08
CA VAL A 274 -12.47 -5.42 12.43
C VAL A 274 -13.09 -6.31 13.51
N THR A 275 -14.41 -6.41 13.46
CA THR A 275 -15.18 -7.33 14.31
C THR A 275 -15.91 -8.34 13.44
N LEU A 276 -16.06 -9.56 13.94
CA LEU A 276 -16.95 -10.58 13.40
C LEU A 276 -18.06 -10.85 14.42
N SER A 277 -19.30 -10.62 14.04
CA SER A 277 -20.47 -10.75 14.93
C SER A 277 -20.26 -10.07 16.30
N GLY A 278 -19.64 -8.86 16.27
CA GLY A 278 -19.33 -8.06 17.46
C GLY A 278 -18.04 -8.42 18.20
N ILE A 279 -17.33 -9.50 17.84
CA ILE A 279 -16.09 -9.95 18.49
C ILE A 279 -14.89 -9.31 17.79
N ASP A 280 -14.02 -8.60 18.53
CA ASP A 280 -12.80 -7.98 17.99
C ASP A 280 -11.79 -9.03 17.52
N LEU A 281 -11.44 -9.01 16.24
CA LEU A 281 -10.53 -9.98 15.63
C LEU A 281 -9.08 -9.82 16.12
N LYS A 282 -8.67 -8.62 16.50
CA LYS A 282 -7.31 -8.39 17.01
C LYS A 282 -7.10 -9.13 18.32
N ALA A 283 -8.08 -9.06 19.22
CA ALA A 283 -7.99 -9.66 20.55
C ALA A 283 -8.35 -11.16 20.53
N TYR A 284 -9.46 -11.51 19.90
CA TYR A 284 -10.10 -12.82 20.08
C TYR A 284 -10.23 -13.65 18.79
N GLY A 285 -9.91 -13.10 17.62
CA GLY A 285 -10.04 -13.80 16.35
C GLY A 285 -9.15 -15.04 16.28
N SER A 286 -9.70 -16.15 15.82
CA SER A 286 -8.93 -17.34 15.46
C SER A 286 -8.01 -17.05 14.27
N GLN A 287 -6.99 -17.86 14.06
CA GLN A 287 -6.08 -17.71 12.92
C GLN A 287 -6.84 -17.80 11.58
N GLY A 288 -7.80 -18.75 11.50
CA GLY A 288 -8.64 -18.89 10.30
C GLY A 288 -9.50 -17.65 10.02
N GLN A 289 -10.19 -17.12 11.04
CA GLN A 289 -10.99 -15.88 10.92
C GLN A 289 -10.14 -14.69 10.50
N THR A 290 -8.97 -14.53 11.12
CA THR A 290 -8.04 -13.44 10.80
C THR A 290 -7.56 -13.50 9.35
N ARG A 291 -7.18 -14.69 8.88
CA ARG A 291 -6.76 -14.93 7.48
C ARG A 291 -7.90 -14.64 6.49
N THR A 292 -9.10 -15.14 6.76
CA THR A 292 -10.26 -14.88 5.89
C THR A 292 -10.61 -13.40 5.84
N ALA A 293 -10.62 -12.70 6.97
CA ALA A 293 -10.87 -11.27 7.01
C ALA A 293 -9.79 -10.46 6.26
N ALA A 294 -8.52 -10.86 6.36
CA ALA A 294 -7.43 -10.23 5.62
C ALA A 294 -7.58 -10.42 4.09
N ILE A 295 -7.95 -11.63 3.64
CA ILE A 295 -8.27 -11.92 2.24
C ILE A 295 -9.42 -11.02 1.77
N SER A 296 -10.50 -10.94 2.55
CA SER A 296 -11.67 -10.12 2.23
C SER A 296 -11.30 -8.64 2.08
N LEU A 297 -10.43 -8.10 2.95
CA LEU A 297 -9.92 -6.72 2.84
C LEU A 297 -9.09 -6.50 1.57
N LYS A 298 -8.26 -7.46 1.16
CA LYS A 298 -7.44 -7.36 -0.06
C LYS A 298 -8.29 -7.43 -1.34
N LEU A 299 -9.26 -8.33 -1.38
CA LEU A 299 -10.21 -8.41 -2.50
C LEU A 299 -11.07 -7.14 -2.60
N ALA A 300 -11.53 -6.62 -1.46
CA ALA A 300 -12.25 -5.35 -1.39
C ALA A 300 -11.38 -4.17 -1.89
N GLN A 301 -10.11 -4.14 -1.52
CA GLN A 301 -9.18 -3.12 -2.01
C GLN A 301 -9.05 -3.19 -3.54
N ARG A 302 -8.94 -4.40 -4.11
CA ARG A 302 -8.91 -4.61 -5.55
C ARG A 302 -10.18 -4.12 -6.24
N GLU A 303 -11.33 -4.46 -5.68
CA GLU A 303 -12.64 -4.03 -6.20
C GLU A 303 -12.81 -2.51 -6.19
N LEU A 304 -12.45 -1.84 -5.08
CA LEU A 304 -12.52 -0.37 -5.01
C LEU A 304 -11.63 0.30 -6.06
N MET A 305 -10.44 -0.25 -6.30
CA MET A 305 -9.56 0.26 -7.36
C MET A 305 -10.17 0.01 -8.74
N GLY A 306 -10.73 -1.17 -8.99
CA GLY A 306 -11.41 -1.50 -10.24
C GLY A 306 -12.59 -0.56 -10.55
N ARG A 307 -13.42 -0.28 -9.54
CA ARG A 307 -14.54 0.66 -9.65
C ARG A 307 -14.07 2.09 -9.97
N GLU A 308 -12.99 2.54 -9.34
CA GLU A 308 -12.47 3.90 -9.54
C GLU A 308 -11.87 4.10 -10.93
N TRP A 309 -11.10 3.13 -11.41
CA TRP A 309 -10.37 3.25 -12.68
C TRP A 309 -11.14 2.68 -13.87
N GLY A 310 -12.27 2.00 -13.63
CA GLY A 310 -13.05 1.34 -14.67
C GLY A 310 -12.40 0.10 -15.27
N GLU A 311 -11.26 -0.33 -14.73
CA GLU A 311 -10.47 -1.49 -15.15
C GLU A 311 -9.89 -2.22 -13.97
N GLU A 312 -9.83 -3.56 -14.03
CA GLU A 312 -9.24 -4.35 -12.95
C GLU A 312 -7.75 -4.01 -12.73
N PRO A 313 -7.33 -3.69 -11.49
CA PRO A 313 -5.93 -3.50 -11.17
C PRO A 313 -5.16 -4.81 -11.29
N VAL A 314 -3.87 -4.71 -11.56
CA VAL A 314 -2.97 -5.89 -11.57
C VAL A 314 -2.85 -6.44 -10.15
N LEU A 315 -3.13 -7.74 -10.00
CA LEU A 315 -3.02 -8.43 -8.72
C LEU A 315 -1.67 -9.16 -8.63
N LEU A 316 -0.98 -8.95 -7.53
CA LEU A 316 0.31 -9.56 -7.23
C LEU A 316 0.16 -10.46 -5.99
N LEU A 317 0.31 -11.77 -6.16
CA LEU A 317 0.23 -12.77 -5.08
C LEU A 317 1.64 -13.31 -4.83
N ASP A 318 2.31 -12.79 -3.78
CA ASP A 318 3.68 -13.16 -3.42
C ASP A 318 3.68 -14.27 -2.36
N ASP A 319 3.86 -15.52 -2.78
CA ASP A 319 3.90 -16.75 -1.96
C ASP A 319 2.70 -16.93 -0.99
N VAL A 320 1.65 -16.11 -1.13
CA VAL A 320 0.51 -16.10 -0.19
C VAL A 320 -0.34 -17.37 -0.31
N LEU A 321 -0.43 -17.95 -1.49
CA LEU A 321 -1.26 -19.17 -1.69
C LEU A 321 -0.69 -20.36 -0.92
N SER A 322 0.63 -20.45 -0.72
CA SER A 322 1.26 -21.52 0.06
C SER A 322 0.88 -21.48 1.56
N GLU A 323 0.51 -20.30 2.07
CA GLU A 323 0.08 -20.08 3.45
C GLU A 323 -1.41 -20.36 3.70
N LEU A 324 -2.16 -20.66 2.63
CA LEU A 324 -3.60 -20.86 2.69
C LEU A 324 -3.96 -22.35 2.59
N ASP A 325 -4.98 -22.75 3.32
CA ASP A 325 -5.62 -24.07 3.12
C ASP A 325 -6.34 -24.13 1.76
N PRO A 326 -6.65 -25.35 1.26
CA PRO A 326 -7.26 -25.52 -0.05
C PRO A 326 -8.55 -24.73 -0.26
N GLY A 327 -9.40 -24.60 0.76
CA GLY A 327 -10.66 -23.85 0.65
C GLY A 327 -10.45 -22.36 0.40
N ARG A 328 -9.47 -21.75 1.13
CA ARG A 328 -9.09 -20.36 0.92
C ARG A 328 -8.36 -20.14 -0.39
N GLN A 329 -7.51 -21.08 -0.81
CA GLN A 329 -6.87 -21.03 -2.13
C GLN A 329 -7.92 -20.99 -3.23
N ASP A 330 -8.89 -21.91 -3.22
CA ASP A 330 -9.95 -21.98 -4.23
C ASP A 330 -10.82 -20.72 -4.21
N PHE A 331 -11.13 -20.18 -3.02
CA PHE A 331 -11.86 -18.93 -2.92
C PHE A 331 -11.12 -17.78 -3.59
N VAL A 332 -9.83 -17.58 -3.28
CA VAL A 332 -9.02 -16.51 -3.90
C VAL A 332 -8.94 -16.70 -5.40
N LEU A 333 -8.65 -17.94 -5.88
CA LEU A 333 -8.51 -18.25 -7.30
C LEU A 333 -9.82 -18.02 -8.07
N ASN A 334 -10.97 -18.29 -7.47
CA ASN A 334 -12.28 -18.03 -8.08
C ASN A 334 -12.58 -16.53 -8.19
N GLN A 335 -12.04 -15.70 -7.29
CA GLN A 335 -12.23 -14.23 -7.33
C GLN A 335 -11.28 -13.51 -8.31
N ILE A 336 -10.29 -14.21 -8.88
CA ILE A 336 -9.29 -13.62 -9.78
C ILE A 336 -9.46 -14.04 -11.24
N SER A 337 -10.67 -14.41 -11.63
CA SER A 337 -11.02 -14.81 -13.00
C SER A 337 -10.91 -13.68 -14.03
N SER A 338 -10.87 -12.41 -13.59
CA SER A 338 -10.72 -11.22 -14.44
C SER A 338 -9.45 -10.44 -14.13
N GLY A 339 -8.92 -9.73 -15.14
CA GLY A 339 -7.73 -8.93 -15.01
C GLY A 339 -6.43 -9.73 -15.04
N GLN A 340 -5.30 -9.03 -14.96
CA GLN A 340 -3.98 -9.65 -14.96
C GLN A 340 -3.53 -9.98 -13.53
N VAL A 341 -2.98 -11.17 -13.36
CA VAL A 341 -2.55 -11.70 -12.05
C VAL A 341 -1.14 -12.27 -12.18
N PHE A 342 -0.29 -11.96 -11.22
CA PHE A 342 1.02 -12.56 -11.02
C PHE A 342 1.04 -13.35 -9.74
N ILE A 343 1.45 -14.61 -9.82
CA ILE A 343 1.50 -15.54 -8.68
C ILE A 343 2.91 -16.07 -8.58
N THR A 344 3.58 -15.88 -7.44
CA THR A 344 4.83 -16.57 -7.16
C THR A 344 4.59 -17.90 -6.47
N CYS A 345 5.34 -18.92 -6.84
CA CYS A 345 5.34 -20.22 -6.17
C CYS A 345 6.73 -20.89 -6.27
N CYS A 346 7.02 -21.81 -5.35
CA CYS A 346 8.29 -22.53 -5.32
C CYS A 346 8.29 -23.77 -6.19
N GLU A 347 7.14 -24.38 -6.43
CA GLU A 347 7.02 -25.67 -7.12
C GLU A 347 6.13 -25.58 -8.37
N GLU A 348 6.52 -26.31 -9.40
CA GLU A 348 5.65 -26.63 -10.53
C GLU A 348 4.61 -27.64 -10.08
N GLY A 349 3.41 -27.19 -9.78
CA GLY A 349 2.41 -28.05 -9.24
C GLY A 349 0.99 -27.67 -9.68
N ARG A 350 0.08 -27.67 -8.73
CA ARG A 350 -1.36 -27.41 -8.89
C ARG A 350 -1.69 -26.15 -9.71
N PHE A 351 -0.82 -25.13 -9.71
CA PHE A 351 -1.10 -23.83 -10.32
C PHE A 351 -0.61 -23.67 -11.77
N THR A 352 0.20 -24.59 -12.31
CA THR A 352 0.78 -24.49 -13.67
C THR A 352 -0.25 -24.44 -14.79
N LYS A 353 -1.45 -24.98 -14.55
CA LYS A 353 -2.56 -24.95 -15.52
C LYS A 353 -3.33 -23.62 -15.55
N LEU A 354 -3.02 -22.67 -14.63
CA LEU A 354 -3.75 -21.42 -14.51
C LEU A 354 -3.34 -20.38 -15.56
N GLY A 355 -2.11 -20.44 -16.10
CA GLY A 355 -1.65 -19.43 -17.05
C GLY A 355 -0.23 -19.63 -17.56
N LYS A 356 0.38 -18.52 -18.05
CA LYS A 356 1.76 -18.50 -18.55
C LYS A 356 2.74 -18.71 -17.39
N THR A 357 3.66 -19.67 -17.55
CA THR A 357 4.72 -19.95 -16.58
C THR A 357 6.00 -19.21 -16.97
N ILE A 358 6.65 -18.60 -15.98
CA ILE A 358 7.91 -17.87 -16.08
C ILE A 358 8.85 -18.43 -15.01
N SER A 359 9.93 -19.05 -15.43
CA SER A 359 10.90 -19.64 -14.51
C SER A 359 12.03 -18.68 -14.20
N ILE A 360 12.32 -18.48 -12.91
CA ILE A 360 13.38 -17.58 -12.42
C ILE A 360 14.46 -18.37 -11.70
N LYS A 361 15.72 -18.15 -12.13
CA LYS A 361 16.91 -18.71 -11.49
C LYS A 361 18.02 -17.67 -11.39
N ASN A 362 18.50 -17.41 -10.17
CA ASN A 362 19.60 -16.46 -9.90
C ASN A 362 19.40 -15.06 -10.54
N GLY A 363 18.17 -14.52 -10.49
CA GLY A 363 17.87 -13.22 -11.09
C GLY A 363 17.90 -13.22 -12.62
N SER A 364 17.68 -14.36 -13.24
CA SER A 364 17.56 -14.52 -14.70
C SER A 364 16.30 -15.32 -15.04
N VAL A 365 15.70 -15.01 -16.17
CA VAL A 365 14.58 -15.75 -16.77
C VAL A 365 15.15 -16.93 -17.53
N ILE A 366 14.60 -18.13 -17.34
CA ILE A 366 15.02 -19.39 -18.00
C ILE A 366 13.84 -20.03 -18.73
#